data_e069797ee0065b3aeed30afb1a3f5ead
#
_entry.id   e069797ee0065b3aeed30afb1a3f5ead
#
_cell.length_a   1.000
_cell.length_b   1.000
_cell.length_c   1.000
_cell.angle_alpha   90.00
_cell.angle_beta   90.00
_cell.angle_gamma   90.00
#
_symmetry.space_group_name_H-M   'P 1'
#
loop_
_entity.id
_entity.type
_entity.pdbx_description
1 polymer ?
#
loop_
_entity_poly.entity_id
_entity_poly.type
_entity_poly.pdbx_seq_one_letter_code
_entity_poly.pdbx_strand_id
1 'polypeptide(L)'
;PGRFDQYMYPYYKKDLDSGKITREFAQELLDCIWVKLNDLNKCRDAASAEGFAGYSLFQNLIVGGQNEEGIDVTNDLSFMCITSSMHVFLPMPSLSVRVWNGSPHEFLIYAAELTRTGIGLPAYYNDEVIIPSLESRGLTLQDARDYNIIGCVEPQKSGKTNGWHDAAFFNMCRPLELVFSNGVDKGVQIGPKTGNVEDMKTFDEFYDAYKAQMDYAIALLVNADNAIDMAHAERAPLPFLASMVDD
;
A
#
# COMPACT_ATOMS: atom_id res chain seq x y z
N PRO A 1 11.14 3.32 2.24
CA PRO A 1 12.21 3.73 1.28
C PRO A 1 11.67 4.51 0.07
N GLY A 2 10.40 4.34 -0.32
CA GLY A 2 9.82 5.11 -1.42
C GLY A 2 10.42 4.78 -2.79
N ARG A 3 10.56 5.79 -3.66
CA ARG A 3 11.10 5.66 -5.02
C ARG A 3 12.62 5.51 -5.03
N PHE A 4 13.09 4.40 -4.47
CA PHE A 4 14.50 4.14 -4.22
C PHE A 4 15.34 4.18 -5.50
N ASP A 5 14.85 3.59 -6.56
CA ASP A 5 15.52 3.56 -7.87
C ASP A 5 15.69 4.95 -8.51
N GLN A 6 14.90 5.96 -8.07
CA GLN A 6 15.01 7.31 -8.59
C GLN A 6 16.02 8.15 -7.82
N TYR A 7 15.90 8.23 -6.48
CA TYR A 7 16.79 9.09 -5.71
C TYR A 7 18.21 8.51 -5.52
N MET A 8 18.36 7.18 -5.64
CA MET A 8 19.68 6.53 -5.56
C MET A 8 20.40 6.43 -6.91
N TYR A 9 19.67 6.46 -8.02
CA TYR A 9 20.25 6.27 -9.35
C TYR A 9 21.40 7.25 -9.68
N PRO A 10 21.31 8.57 -9.38
CA PRO A 10 22.41 9.49 -9.66
C PRO A 10 23.70 9.13 -8.95
N TYR A 11 23.62 8.64 -7.72
CA TYR A 11 24.79 8.22 -6.94
C TYR A 11 25.40 6.93 -7.48
N TYR A 12 24.55 5.92 -7.73
CA TYR A 12 24.95 4.66 -8.35
C TYR A 12 25.63 4.89 -9.68
N LYS A 13 25.00 5.65 -10.58
CA LYS A 13 25.50 5.93 -11.92
C LYS A 13 26.86 6.66 -11.87
N LYS A 14 27.00 7.66 -11.01
CA LYS A 14 28.26 8.38 -10.81
C LYS A 14 29.39 7.48 -10.35
N ASP A 15 29.14 6.62 -9.37
CA ASP A 15 30.15 5.75 -8.79
C ASP A 15 30.51 4.61 -9.77
N LEU A 16 29.55 4.11 -10.54
CA LEU A 16 29.76 3.14 -11.61
C LEU A 16 30.59 3.73 -12.75
N ASP A 17 30.23 4.91 -13.27
CA ASP A 17 30.92 5.57 -14.38
C ASP A 17 32.38 5.98 -14.02
N SER A 18 32.60 6.29 -12.75
CA SER A 18 33.95 6.59 -12.26
C SER A 18 34.81 5.34 -11.95
N GLY A 19 34.23 4.14 -12.09
CA GLY A 19 34.90 2.88 -11.76
C GLY A 19 35.13 2.66 -10.26
N LYS A 20 34.44 3.43 -9.40
CA LYS A 20 34.55 3.29 -7.94
C LYS A 20 33.86 2.02 -7.44
N ILE A 21 32.79 1.62 -8.11
CA ILE A 21 32.07 0.37 -7.87
C ILE A 21 31.87 -0.39 -9.18
N THR A 22 31.65 -1.71 -9.08
CA THR A 22 31.13 -2.52 -10.20
C THR A 22 29.64 -2.74 -10.01
N ARG A 23 28.96 -3.17 -11.07
CA ARG A 23 27.54 -3.51 -11.01
C ARG A 23 27.29 -4.68 -10.04
N GLU A 24 28.16 -5.67 -10.03
CA GLU A 24 28.10 -6.83 -9.14
C GLU A 24 28.23 -6.41 -7.68
N PHE A 25 29.17 -5.54 -7.35
CA PHE A 25 29.35 -5.03 -5.99
C PHE A 25 28.15 -4.17 -5.57
N ALA A 26 27.59 -3.36 -6.47
CA ALA A 26 26.38 -2.61 -6.19
C ALA A 26 25.17 -3.53 -5.91
N GLN A 27 25.06 -4.66 -6.64
CA GLN A 27 24.04 -5.68 -6.38
C GLN A 27 24.21 -6.31 -4.99
N GLU A 28 25.43 -6.66 -4.61
CA GLU A 28 25.75 -7.18 -3.28
C GLU A 28 25.36 -6.19 -2.16
N LEU A 29 25.63 -4.90 -2.36
CA LEU A 29 25.21 -3.86 -1.41
C LEU A 29 23.68 -3.76 -1.32
N LEU A 30 22.97 -3.87 -2.43
CA LEU A 30 21.51 -3.91 -2.42
C LEU A 30 20.97 -5.15 -1.66
N ASP A 31 21.54 -6.31 -1.90
CA ASP A 31 21.19 -7.53 -1.19
C ASP A 31 21.38 -7.38 0.33
N CYS A 32 22.48 -6.73 0.75
CA CYS A 32 22.68 -6.35 2.15
C CYS A 32 21.61 -5.39 2.68
N ILE A 33 21.16 -4.43 1.88
CA ILE A 33 20.07 -3.53 2.25
C ILE A 33 18.76 -4.32 2.45
N TRP A 34 18.47 -5.30 1.56
CA TRP A 34 17.30 -6.19 1.71
C TRP A 34 17.33 -6.96 3.03
N VAL A 35 18.46 -7.58 3.36
CA VAL A 35 18.67 -8.25 4.64
C VAL A 35 18.43 -7.27 5.80
N LYS A 36 19.03 -6.07 5.72
CA LYS A 36 18.91 -5.07 6.78
C LYS A 36 17.47 -4.57 6.97
N LEU A 37 16.75 -4.33 5.89
CA LEU A 37 15.35 -3.89 5.96
C LEU A 37 14.45 -5.00 6.55
N ASN A 38 14.74 -6.25 6.25
CA ASN A 38 14.03 -7.38 6.86
C ASN A 38 14.36 -7.57 8.35
N ASP A 39 15.58 -7.24 8.76
CA ASP A 39 16.03 -7.31 10.16
C ASP A 39 15.46 -6.19 11.06
N LEU A 40 14.93 -5.12 10.47
CA LEU A 40 14.33 -4.03 11.21
C LEU A 40 12.98 -4.45 11.80
N ASN A 41 12.93 -4.52 13.12
CA ASN A 41 11.72 -4.80 13.87
C ASN A 41 11.34 -3.63 14.76
N LYS A 42 10.05 -3.51 15.06
CA LYS A 42 9.53 -2.57 16.05
C LYS A 42 8.91 -3.31 17.23
N CYS A 43 9.03 -2.74 18.42
CA CYS A 43 8.27 -3.20 19.58
C CYS A 43 6.78 -2.96 19.34
N ARG A 44 5.99 -3.95 19.63
CA ARG A 44 4.53 -3.91 19.55
C ARG A 44 3.94 -4.26 20.90
N ASP A 45 2.72 -3.79 21.16
CA ASP A 45 1.92 -4.31 22.26
C ASP A 45 1.56 -5.80 22.05
N ALA A 46 1.13 -6.47 23.10
CA ALA A 46 0.89 -7.92 23.05
C ALA A 46 -0.16 -8.32 22.01
N ALA A 47 -1.26 -7.57 21.88
CA ALA A 47 -2.34 -7.88 20.95
C ALA A 47 -1.88 -7.68 19.47
N SER A 48 -1.17 -6.60 19.19
CA SER A 48 -0.57 -6.37 17.88
C SER A 48 0.49 -7.41 17.53
N ALA A 49 1.30 -7.84 18.52
CA ALA A 49 2.30 -8.89 18.32
C ALA A 49 1.67 -10.24 18.03
N GLU A 50 0.54 -10.56 18.64
CA GLU A 50 -0.21 -11.80 18.36
C GLU A 50 -0.76 -11.80 16.91
N GLY A 51 -1.32 -10.66 16.45
CA GLY A 51 -1.87 -10.53 15.10
C GLY A 51 -0.82 -10.41 13.99
N PHE A 52 0.34 -9.82 14.28
CA PHE A 52 1.39 -9.49 13.29
C PHE A 52 2.75 -10.11 13.63
N ALA A 53 2.78 -11.19 14.39
CA ALA A 53 4.03 -11.87 14.74
C ALA A 53 4.79 -12.31 13.47
N GLY A 54 6.10 -12.08 13.46
CA GLY A 54 6.97 -12.43 12.33
C GLY A 54 7.03 -11.39 11.22
N TYR A 55 6.30 -10.27 11.32
CA TYR A 55 6.41 -9.17 10.37
C TYR A 55 7.34 -8.08 10.92
N SER A 56 8.27 -7.65 10.07
CA SER A 56 9.05 -6.45 10.25
C SER A 56 8.20 -5.19 10.00
N LEU A 57 8.84 -4.03 9.92
CA LEU A 57 8.16 -2.81 9.48
C LEU A 57 7.67 -2.96 8.03
N PHE A 58 6.48 -2.46 7.73
CA PHE A 58 5.98 -2.33 6.36
C PHE A 58 6.74 -1.23 5.62
N GLN A 59 7.95 -1.54 5.21
CA GLN A 59 8.81 -0.62 4.48
C GLN A 59 8.64 -0.88 3.00
N ASN A 60 7.76 -0.10 2.37
CA ASN A 60 7.55 -0.19 0.94
C ASN A 60 8.71 0.46 0.18
N LEU A 61 9.21 -0.23 -0.81
CA LEU A 61 10.18 0.24 -1.78
C LEU A 61 9.55 0.09 -3.16
N ILE A 62 9.40 1.18 -3.87
CA ILE A 62 8.73 1.18 -5.17
C ILE A 62 9.69 1.57 -6.29
N VAL A 63 9.58 0.88 -7.42
CA VAL A 63 10.44 1.07 -8.59
C VAL A 63 9.63 1.23 -9.87
N GLY A 64 10.24 1.84 -10.89
CA GLY A 64 9.63 2.09 -12.19
C GLY A 64 8.63 3.24 -12.20
N GLY A 65 7.73 3.23 -13.18
CA GLY A 65 6.69 4.23 -13.37
C GLY A 65 7.16 5.49 -14.08
N GLN A 66 6.37 6.55 -13.94
CA GLN A 66 6.58 7.84 -14.60
C GLN A 66 7.29 8.85 -13.69
N ASN A 67 8.01 9.79 -14.30
CA ASN A 67 8.41 11.04 -13.65
C ASN A 67 7.28 12.10 -13.75
N GLU A 68 7.55 13.30 -13.24
CA GLU A 68 6.60 14.43 -13.23
C GLU A 68 6.16 14.84 -14.62
N GLU A 69 7.00 14.65 -15.66
CA GLU A 69 6.73 14.95 -17.07
C GLU A 69 5.94 13.84 -17.79
N GLY A 70 5.72 12.68 -17.14
CA GLY A 70 5.02 11.55 -17.74
C GLY A 70 5.89 10.68 -18.64
N ILE A 71 7.19 10.65 -18.37
CA ILE A 71 8.18 9.83 -19.08
C ILE A 71 8.53 8.65 -18.20
N ASP A 72 8.66 7.45 -18.81
CA ASP A 72 9.13 6.26 -18.07
C ASP A 72 10.53 6.47 -17.52
N VAL A 73 10.71 6.08 -16.25
CA VAL A 73 11.97 6.26 -15.54
C VAL A 73 12.53 4.95 -14.99
N THR A 74 12.08 3.84 -15.55
CA THR A 74 12.68 2.54 -15.29
C THR A 74 14.17 2.57 -15.64
N ASN A 75 15.02 2.16 -14.70
CA ASN A 75 16.45 2.20 -14.85
C ASN A 75 17.13 0.93 -14.31
N ASP A 76 18.44 0.85 -14.36
CA ASP A 76 19.19 -0.33 -13.96
C ASP A 76 18.93 -0.72 -12.48
N LEU A 77 18.78 0.27 -11.58
CA LEU A 77 18.44 -0.01 -10.18
C LEU A 77 17.03 -0.59 -10.04
N SER A 78 16.09 -0.26 -10.94
CA SER A 78 14.75 -0.86 -10.91
C SER A 78 14.82 -2.38 -11.08
N PHE A 79 15.65 -2.86 -12.01
CA PHE A 79 15.93 -4.29 -12.20
C PHE A 79 16.71 -4.89 -11.03
N MET A 80 17.72 -4.19 -10.54
CA MET A 80 18.56 -4.67 -9.44
C MET A 80 17.76 -4.84 -8.13
N CYS A 81 16.78 -3.99 -7.87
CA CYS A 81 15.86 -4.14 -6.73
C CYS A 81 15.01 -5.41 -6.83
N ILE A 82 14.52 -5.73 -8.04
CA ILE A 82 13.81 -6.99 -8.30
C ILE A 82 14.74 -8.18 -8.09
N THR A 83 15.99 -8.07 -8.59
CA THR A 83 17.04 -9.08 -8.40
C THR A 83 17.30 -9.36 -6.93
N SER A 84 17.43 -8.31 -6.09
CA SER A 84 17.64 -8.47 -4.65
C SER A 84 16.52 -9.24 -3.97
N SER A 85 15.26 -9.02 -4.39
CA SER A 85 14.12 -9.80 -3.87
C SER A 85 14.21 -11.29 -4.27
N MET A 86 14.73 -11.59 -5.47
CA MET A 86 14.97 -12.98 -5.90
C MET A 86 16.14 -13.63 -5.15
N HIS A 87 17.24 -12.90 -4.94
CA HIS A 87 18.43 -13.42 -4.28
C HIS A 87 18.19 -13.70 -2.79
N VAL A 88 17.68 -12.71 -2.08
CA VAL A 88 17.52 -12.76 -0.63
C VAL A 88 16.29 -13.57 -0.22
N PHE A 89 15.24 -13.54 -1.03
CA PHE A 89 13.98 -14.29 -0.85
C PHE A 89 13.34 -14.07 0.54
N LEU A 90 13.32 -12.82 0.99
CA LEU A 90 12.70 -12.39 2.25
C LEU A 90 11.48 -11.49 1.99
N PRO A 91 10.50 -11.46 2.90
CA PRO A 91 9.27 -10.69 2.71
C PRO A 91 9.46 -9.17 2.75
N MET A 92 10.60 -8.68 3.25
CA MET A 92 10.90 -7.25 3.34
C MET A 92 12.24 -6.91 2.66
N PRO A 93 12.29 -5.70 2.04
CA PRO A 93 11.25 -4.68 1.94
C PRO A 93 10.06 -5.16 1.13
N SER A 94 8.87 -4.62 1.40
CA SER A 94 7.70 -4.83 0.55
C SER A 94 7.96 -4.15 -0.80
N LEU A 95 8.43 -4.93 -1.77
CA LEU A 95 8.75 -4.41 -3.10
C LEU A 95 7.48 -4.16 -3.90
N SER A 96 7.37 -2.98 -4.46
CA SER A 96 6.29 -2.54 -5.35
C SER A 96 6.84 -2.14 -6.70
N VAL A 97 6.07 -2.39 -7.75
CA VAL A 97 6.40 -2.05 -9.13
C VAL A 97 5.29 -1.17 -9.69
N ARG A 98 5.63 -0.01 -10.19
CA ARG A 98 4.73 0.83 -10.93
C ARG A 98 4.70 0.39 -12.39
N VAL A 99 3.50 0.23 -12.91
CA VAL A 99 3.26 -0.21 -14.30
C VAL A 99 2.33 0.76 -15.01
N TRP A 100 2.53 0.92 -16.31
CA TRP A 100 1.69 1.74 -17.18
C TRP A 100 1.92 1.34 -18.65
N ASN A 101 1.16 1.91 -19.58
CA ASN A 101 1.26 1.58 -21.01
C ASN A 101 2.64 1.87 -21.63
N GLY A 102 3.41 2.79 -21.05
CA GLY A 102 4.77 3.11 -21.48
C GLY A 102 5.88 2.32 -20.78
N SER A 103 5.56 1.42 -19.85
CA SER A 103 6.57 0.60 -19.17
C SER A 103 7.32 -0.30 -20.16
N PRO A 104 8.66 -0.41 -20.04
CA PRO A 104 9.44 -1.31 -20.90
C PRO A 104 8.96 -2.76 -20.74
N HIS A 105 8.76 -3.44 -21.85
CA HIS A 105 8.25 -4.81 -21.86
C HIS A 105 9.16 -5.77 -21.10
N GLU A 106 10.48 -5.62 -21.22
CA GLU A 106 11.48 -6.39 -20.48
C GLU A 106 11.37 -6.21 -18.97
N PHE A 107 11.03 -4.99 -18.49
CA PHE A 107 10.82 -4.72 -17.08
C PHE A 107 9.57 -5.43 -16.56
N LEU A 108 8.48 -5.44 -17.32
CA LEU A 108 7.26 -6.15 -16.96
C LEU A 108 7.49 -7.67 -16.89
N ILE A 109 8.24 -8.23 -17.85
CA ILE A 109 8.62 -9.65 -17.84
C ILE A 109 9.46 -9.95 -16.60
N TYR A 110 10.44 -9.10 -16.30
CA TYR A 110 11.34 -9.33 -15.16
C TYR A 110 10.59 -9.25 -13.82
N ALA A 111 9.65 -8.33 -13.69
CA ALA A 111 8.77 -8.28 -12.52
C ALA A 111 7.88 -9.54 -12.42
N ALA A 112 7.36 -10.05 -13.55
CA ALA A 112 6.59 -11.28 -13.58
C ALA A 112 7.43 -12.53 -13.21
N GLU A 113 8.73 -12.54 -13.53
CA GLU A 113 9.64 -13.61 -13.07
C GLU A 113 9.76 -13.65 -11.54
N LEU A 114 9.82 -12.50 -10.88
CA LEU A 114 9.77 -12.46 -9.42
C LEU A 114 8.43 -13.00 -8.90
N THR A 115 7.30 -12.58 -9.49
CA THR A 115 5.97 -13.11 -9.13
C THR A 115 5.91 -14.62 -9.25
N ARG A 116 6.49 -15.18 -10.31
CA ARG A 116 6.53 -16.63 -10.57
C ARG A 116 7.29 -17.43 -9.49
N THR A 117 8.19 -16.78 -8.73
CA THR A 117 8.90 -17.46 -7.63
C THR A 117 8.00 -17.87 -6.46
N GLY A 118 6.80 -17.28 -6.36
CA GLY A 118 5.84 -17.55 -5.28
C GLY A 118 6.11 -16.82 -3.97
N ILE A 119 7.05 -15.87 -3.94
CA ILE A 119 7.37 -15.07 -2.74
C ILE A 119 6.22 -14.11 -2.33
N GLY A 120 5.24 -13.88 -3.22
CA GLY A 120 4.16 -12.92 -2.98
C GLY A 120 4.53 -11.47 -3.32
N LEU A 121 5.62 -11.24 -4.02
CA LEU A 121 6.12 -9.96 -4.49
C LEU A 121 6.34 -10.01 -6.01
N PRO A 122 6.39 -8.83 -6.67
CA PRO A 122 6.11 -7.49 -6.18
C PRO A 122 4.59 -7.22 -6.11
N ALA A 123 4.21 -6.15 -5.41
CA ALA A 123 2.87 -5.56 -5.58
C ALA A 123 2.89 -4.67 -6.84
N TYR A 124 1.84 -4.75 -7.66
CA TYR A 124 1.74 -3.96 -8.90
C TYR A 124 0.79 -2.78 -8.70
N TYR A 125 1.27 -1.59 -9.10
CA TYR A 125 0.51 -0.35 -9.03
C TYR A 125 0.40 0.26 -10.42
N ASN A 126 -0.84 0.38 -10.92
CA ASN A 126 -1.10 0.91 -12.26
C ASN A 126 -1.21 2.44 -12.20
N ASP A 127 -0.24 3.12 -12.80
CA ASP A 127 -0.19 4.58 -12.89
C ASP A 127 -1.45 5.17 -13.56
N GLU A 128 -2.04 4.47 -14.54
CA GLU A 128 -3.24 4.93 -15.26
C GLU A 128 -4.50 4.96 -14.40
N VAL A 129 -4.49 4.25 -13.28
CA VAL A 129 -5.59 4.25 -12.30
C VAL A 129 -5.25 5.15 -11.11
N ILE A 130 -4.02 5.05 -10.60
CA ILE A 130 -3.62 5.73 -9.36
C ILE A 130 -3.43 7.23 -9.58
N ILE A 131 -2.79 7.64 -10.68
CA ILE A 131 -2.56 9.07 -10.94
C ILE A 131 -3.88 9.85 -11.02
N PRO A 132 -4.90 9.45 -11.81
CA PRO A 132 -6.19 10.13 -11.81
C PRO A 132 -6.91 10.07 -10.45
N SER A 133 -6.75 8.99 -9.70
CA SER A 133 -7.31 8.88 -8.35
C SER A 133 -6.73 9.91 -7.39
N LEU A 134 -5.40 10.12 -7.43
CA LEU A 134 -4.73 11.14 -6.62
C LEU A 134 -5.08 12.56 -7.05
N GLU A 135 -5.21 12.82 -8.35
CA GLU A 135 -5.67 14.12 -8.86
C GLU A 135 -7.10 14.43 -8.38
N SER A 136 -7.97 13.42 -8.35
CA SER A 136 -9.34 13.59 -7.85
C SER A 136 -9.41 13.97 -6.35
N ARG A 137 -8.32 13.76 -5.62
CA ARG A 137 -8.15 14.15 -4.22
C ARG A 137 -7.45 15.50 -4.04
N GLY A 138 -7.15 16.19 -5.13
CA GLY A 138 -6.60 17.54 -5.11
C GLY A 138 -5.09 17.64 -5.35
N LEU A 139 -4.38 16.54 -5.63
CA LEU A 139 -2.97 16.62 -6.02
C LEU A 139 -2.84 17.20 -7.43
N THR A 140 -1.76 17.93 -7.68
CA THR A 140 -1.39 18.31 -9.05
C THR A 140 -1.00 17.07 -9.84
N LEU A 141 -1.10 17.14 -11.18
CA LEU A 141 -0.67 16.04 -12.05
C LEU A 141 0.80 15.65 -11.81
N GLN A 142 1.68 16.63 -11.60
CA GLN A 142 3.10 16.39 -11.31
C GLN A 142 3.28 15.62 -10.00
N ASP A 143 2.60 16.06 -8.93
CA ASP A 143 2.66 15.38 -7.64
C ASP A 143 2.05 13.97 -7.72
N ALA A 144 0.92 13.84 -8.39
CA ALA A 144 0.28 12.55 -8.59
C ALA A 144 1.18 11.57 -9.37
N ARG A 145 1.94 12.04 -10.37
CA ARG A 145 2.92 11.21 -11.09
C ARG A 145 4.11 10.79 -10.24
N ASP A 146 4.49 11.59 -9.26
CA ASP A 146 5.60 11.27 -8.35
C ASP A 146 5.13 10.60 -7.05
N TYR A 147 4.03 9.86 -7.10
CA TYR A 147 3.55 9.10 -5.95
C TYR A 147 4.49 7.97 -5.56
N ASN A 148 4.50 7.64 -4.30
CA ASN A 148 5.05 6.42 -3.75
C ASN A 148 3.97 5.65 -2.96
N ILE A 149 4.38 4.52 -2.38
CA ILE A 149 3.50 3.73 -1.50
C ILE A 149 4.01 3.85 -0.08
N ILE A 150 3.12 4.18 0.84
CA ILE A 150 3.38 4.14 2.28
C ILE A 150 2.77 2.88 2.86
N GLY A 151 3.47 2.26 3.82
CA GLY A 151 3.03 1.01 4.41
C GLY A 151 2.87 -0.09 3.37
N CYS A 152 1.66 -0.63 3.25
CA CYS A 152 1.38 -1.76 2.36
C CYS A 152 0.88 -1.31 0.98
N VAL A 153 -0.14 -0.42 0.95
CA VAL A 153 -0.95 -0.17 -0.26
C VAL A 153 -1.48 1.27 -0.34
N GLU A 154 -0.83 2.24 0.30
CA GLU A 154 -1.29 3.63 0.40
C GLU A 154 -0.53 4.54 -0.58
N PRO A 155 -1.06 4.75 -1.82
CA PRO A 155 -0.45 5.68 -2.76
C PRO A 155 -0.58 7.12 -2.29
N GLN A 156 0.54 7.84 -2.21
CA GLN A 156 0.54 9.26 -1.87
C GLN A 156 1.85 9.96 -2.26
N LYS A 157 1.84 11.28 -2.30
CA LYS A 157 3.03 12.09 -2.57
C LYS A 157 3.88 12.22 -1.31
N SER A 158 5.14 11.80 -1.40
CA SER A 158 6.12 12.01 -0.33
C SER A 158 6.32 13.49 -0.02
N GLY A 159 6.29 13.84 1.26
CA GLY A 159 6.53 15.18 1.74
C GLY A 159 5.36 16.15 1.60
N LYS A 160 4.24 15.73 1.00
CA LYS A 160 3.05 16.57 0.83
C LYS A 160 1.82 16.09 1.58
N THR A 161 1.79 14.82 1.94
CA THR A 161 0.67 14.25 2.67
C THR A 161 1.17 13.50 3.90
N ASN A 162 0.46 13.63 4.99
CA ASN A 162 0.65 12.85 6.20
C ASN A 162 -0.49 11.83 6.29
N GLY A 163 -0.48 10.86 5.37
CA GLY A 163 -1.57 9.91 5.29
C GLY A 163 -1.58 8.90 6.43
N TRP A 164 -2.64 8.91 7.19
CA TRP A 164 -3.08 7.79 8.00
C TRP A 164 -4.21 7.09 7.25
N HIS A 165 -3.91 6.02 6.56
CA HIS A 165 -4.86 5.34 5.68
C HIS A 165 -5.33 4.01 6.26
N ASP A 166 -4.87 3.68 7.45
CA ASP A 166 -5.13 2.41 8.14
C ASP A 166 -5.81 2.68 9.50
N ALA A 167 -6.96 3.34 9.46
CA ALA A 167 -7.72 3.68 10.66
C ALA A 167 -8.49 2.48 11.21
N ALA A 168 -8.93 1.55 10.34
CA ALA A 168 -9.68 0.36 10.73
C ALA A 168 -9.63 -0.76 9.68
N PHE A 169 -9.83 -2.00 10.14
CA PHE A 169 -10.12 -3.15 9.29
C PHE A 169 -11.63 -3.28 9.12
N PHE A 170 -12.12 -3.20 7.88
CA PHE A 170 -13.51 -3.39 7.55
C PHE A 170 -13.74 -4.78 6.98
N ASN A 171 -14.51 -5.61 7.68
CA ASN A 171 -14.87 -6.94 7.21
C ASN A 171 -16.05 -6.86 6.23
N MET A 172 -15.77 -6.84 4.94
CA MET A 172 -16.78 -6.74 3.87
C MET A 172 -17.71 -7.95 3.80
N CYS A 173 -17.35 -9.11 4.36
CA CYS A 173 -18.22 -10.28 4.41
C CYS A 173 -19.25 -10.20 5.54
N ARG A 174 -18.97 -9.39 6.58
CA ARG A 174 -19.84 -9.29 7.76
C ARG A 174 -21.23 -8.73 7.44
N PRO A 175 -21.40 -7.65 6.64
CA PRO A 175 -22.72 -7.22 6.18
C PRO A 175 -23.51 -8.31 5.47
N LEU A 176 -22.83 -9.15 4.67
CA LEU A 176 -23.48 -10.28 4.01
C LEU A 176 -24.00 -11.33 5.01
N GLU A 177 -23.21 -11.69 6.01
CA GLU A 177 -23.64 -12.60 7.08
C GLU A 177 -24.87 -12.04 7.82
N LEU A 178 -24.90 -10.73 8.06
CA LEU A 178 -26.01 -10.05 8.74
C LEU A 178 -27.31 -10.03 7.91
N VAL A 179 -27.24 -10.17 6.59
CA VAL A 179 -28.47 -10.39 5.78
C VAL A 179 -29.13 -11.70 6.19
N PHE A 180 -28.36 -12.79 6.29
CA PHE A 180 -28.90 -14.11 6.64
C PHE A 180 -29.45 -14.18 8.06
N SER A 181 -28.94 -13.35 8.96
CA SER A 181 -29.38 -13.30 10.36
C SER A 181 -30.32 -12.14 10.68
N ASN A 182 -30.82 -11.43 9.67
CA ASN A 182 -31.65 -10.23 9.83
C ASN A 182 -31.04 -9.19 10.78
N GLY A 183 -29.72 -8.98 10.66
CA GLY A 183 -28.97 -8.03 11.46
C GLY A 183 -28.60 -8.50 12.87
N VAL A 184 -28.82 -9.76 13.21
CA VAL A 184 -28.54 -10.31 14.55
C VAL A 184 -27.20 -11.03 14.58
N ASP A 185 -26.39 -10.79 15.61
CA ASP A 185 -25.21 -11.57 15.94
C ASP A 185 -25.26 -12.04 17.40
N LYS A 186 -25.07 -13.33 17.62
CA LYS A 186 -25.08 -13.93 18.99
C LYS A 186 -26.27 -13.46 19.83
N GLY A 187 -27.44 -13.32 19.20
CA GLY A 187 -28.67 -12.90 19.87
C GLY A 187 -28.82 -11.39 20.08
N VAL A 188 -27.88 -10.58 19.60
CA VAL A 188 -27.93 -9.12 19.70
C VAL A 188 -28.16 -8.51 18.31
N GLN A 189 -29.09 -7.55 18.23
CA GLN A 189 -29.29 -6.78 17.00
C GLN A 189 -28.16 -5.79 16.81
N ILE A 190 -27.25 -6.05 15.87
CA ILE A 190 -26.08 -5.21 15.58
C ILE A 190 -26.14 -4.52 14.22
N GLY A 191 -27.08 -4.94 13.34
CA GLY A 191 -27.34 -4.33 12.05
C GLY A 191 -28.83 -4.03 11.88
N PRO A 192 -29.25 -3.35 10.80
CA PRO A 192 -30.65 -3.08 10.52
C PRO A 192 -31.44 -4.39 10.30
N LYS A 193 -32.76 -4.33 10.59
CA LYS A 193 -33.66 -5.42 10.22
C LYS A 193 -33.96 -5.31 8.73
N THR A 194 -33.51 -6.27 7.95
CA THR A 194 -33.66 -6.30 6.48
C THR A 194 -34.64 -7.38 6.00
N GLY A 195 -35.31 -8.06 6.93
CA GLY A 195 -36.19 -9.18 6.63
C GLY A 195 -35.49 -10.53 6.65
N ASN A 196 -36.22 -11.61 6.54
CA ASN A 196 -35.67 -12.95 6.49
C ASN A 196 -35.38 -13.32 5.03
N VAL A 197 -34.22 -13.89 4.76
CA VAL A 197 -33.81 -14.31 3.39
C VAL A 197 -34.83 -15.31 2.79
N GLU A 198 -35.42 -16.14 3.62
CA GLU A 198 -36.46 -17.14 3.21
C GLU A 198 -37.70 -16.50 2.62
N ASP A 199 -38.01 -15.25 2.99
CA ASP A 199 -39.18 -14.50 2.50
C ASP A 199 -38.85 -13.74 1.19
N MET A 200 -37.60 -13.58 0.82
CA MET A 200 -37.13 -12.89 -0.38
C MET A 200 -37.37 -13.72 -1.63
N LYS A 201 -37.94 -13.08 -2.66
CA LYS A 201 -38.35 -13.79 -3.90
C LYS A 201 -37.44 -13.48 -5.08
N THR A 202 -36.65 -12.43 -4.98
CA THR A 202 -35.79 -11.96 -6.06
C THR A 202 -34.37 -11.68 -5.55
N PHE A 203 -33.40 -11.71 -6.45
CA PHE A 203 -32.05 -11.29 -6.13
C PHE A 203 -31.98 -9.82 -5.73
N ASP A 204 -32.82 -8.97 -6.32
CA ASP A 204 -32.82 -7.53 -6.01
C ASP A 204 -33.24 -7.27 -4.56
N GLU A 205 -34.25 -7.98 -4.03
CA GLU A 205 -34.63 -7.89 -2.61
C GLU A 205 -33.45 -8.30 -1.69
N PHE A 206 -32.75 -9.36 -2.01
CA PHE A 206 -31.56 -9.79 -1.28
C PHE A 206 -30.43 -8.77 -1.37
N TYR A 207 -30.19 -8.24 -2.57
CA TYR A 207 -29.14 -7.24 -2.79
C TYR A 207 -29.43 -5.92 -2.11
N ASP A 208 -30.69 -5.50 -2.04
CA ASP A 208 -31.12 -4.30 -1.28
C ASP A 208 -30.93 -4.51 0.23
N ALA A 209 -31.21 -5.70 0.74
CA ALA A 209 -30.92 -6.06 2.12
C ALA A 209 -29.40 -5.99 2.41
N TYR A 210 -28.57 -6.50 1.50
CA TYR A 210 -27.13 -6.42 1.61
C TYR A 210 -26.63 -4.97 1.60
N LYS A 211 -27.14 -4.13 0.68
CA LYS A 211 -26.80 -2.71 0.65
C LYS A 211 -27.13 -2.02 1.97
N ALA A 212 -28.32 -2.28 2.52
CA ALA A 212 -28.73 -1.69 3.79
C ALA A 212 -27.80 -2.08 4.96
N GLN A 213 -27.36 -3.33 5.02
CA GLN A 213 -26.37 -3.77 6.02
C GLN A 213 -24.99 -3.10 5.79
N MET A 214 -24.58 -2.98 4.52
CA MET A 214 -23.33 -2.35 4.15
C MET A 214 -23.32 -0.86 4.48
N ASP A 215 -24.37 -0.12 4.11
CA ASP A 215 -24.53 1.32 4.38
C ASP A 215 -24.47 1.61 5.90
N TYR A 216 -25.15 0.77 6.68
CA TYR A 216 -25.10 0.89 8.14
C TYR A 216 -23.68 0.65 8.68
N ALA A 217 -23.00 -0.39 8.21
CA ALA A 217 -21.63 -0.70 8.64
C ALA A 217 -20.63 0.39 8.24
N ILE A 218 -20.77 0.95 7.03
CA ILE A 218 -19.96 2.09 6.56
C ILE A 218 -20.20 3.33 7.42
N ALA A 219 -21.46 3.63 7.77
CA ALA A 219 -21.78 4.76 8.64
C ALA A 219 -21.14 4.62 10.03
N LEU A 220 -21.12 3.39 10.59
CA LEU A 220 -20.42 3.12 11.85
C LEU A 220 -18.90 3.31 11.72
N LEU A 221 -18.31 2.84 10.62
CA LEU A 221 -16.88 3.01 10.35
C LEU A 221 -16.51 4.49 10.26
N VAL A 222 -17.24 5.28 9.48
CA VAL A 222 -16.99 6.72 9.33
C VAL A 222 -17.12 7.45 10.68
N ASN A 223 -18.11 7.11 11.49
CA ASN A 223 -18.25 7.69 12.82
C ASN A 223 -17.09 7.33 13.75
N ALA A 224 -16.60 6.09 13.67
CA ALA A 224 -15.46 5.65 14.46
C ALA A 224 -14.16 6.34 14.01
N ASP A 225 -13.95 6.46 12.71
CA ASP A 225 -12.80 7.15 12.11
C ASP A 225 -12.77 8.63 12.52
N ASN A 226 -13.89 9.35 12.36
CA ASN A 226 -14.00 10.73 12.81
C ASN A 226 -13.73 10.89 14.33
N ALA A 227 -14.18 9.94 15.15
CA ALA A 227 -13.92 9.99 16.59
C ALA A 227 -12.43 9.76 16.91
N ILE A 228 -11.75 8.90 16.15
CA ILE A 228 -10.29 8.68 16.27
C ILE A 228 -9.53 9.95 15.89
N ASP A 229 -9.87 10.57 14.75
CA ASP A 229 -9.25 11.80 14.29
C ASP A 229 -9.40 12.93 15.31
N MET A 230 -10.60 13.14 15.82
CA MET A 230 -10.86 14.14 16.88
C MET A 230 -10.04 13.86 18.14
N ALA A 231 -9.97 12.59 18.57
CA ALA A 231 -9.21 12.21 19.75
C ALA A 231 -7.70 12.44 19.55
N HIS A 232 -7.18 12.16 18.36
CA HIS A 232 -5.78 12.41 18.01
C HIS A 232 -5.47 13.93 17.95
N ALA A 233 -6.32 14.71 17.31
CA ALA A 233 -6.13 16.16 17.23
C ALA A 233 -6.10 16.81 18.61
N GLU A 234 -6.96 16.36 19.53
CA GLU A 234 -7.05 16.95 20.88
C GLU A 234 -5.99 16.42 21.87
N ARG A 235 -5.68 15.13 21.82
CA ARG A 235 -4.94 14.44 22.89
C ARG A 235 -3.54 13.99 22.50
N ALA A 236 -3.29 13.76 21.22
CA ALA A 236 -2.02 13.24 20.72
C ALA A 236 -1.65 13.86 19.37
N PRO A 237 -1.59 15.21 19.25
CA PRO A 237 -1.19 15.84 18.00
C PRO A 237 0.25 15.45 17.64
N LEU A 238 0.55 15.40 16.33
CA LEU A 238 1.88 15.10 15.79
C LEU A 238 2.51 16.38 15.18
N PRO A 239 2.78 17.44 15.97
CA PRO A 239 3.17 18.73 15.44
C PRO A 239 4.51 18.69 14.68
N PHE A 240 5.42 17.82 15.08
CA PHE A 240 6.70 17.66 14.38
C PHE A 240 6.50 17.02 12.99
N LEU A 241 5.74 15.95 12.91
CA LEU A 241 5.49 15.29 11.64
C LEU A 241 4.65 16.16 10.70
N ALA A 242 3.58 16.78 11.22
CA ALA A 242 2.73 17.68 10.45
C ALA A 242 3.51 18.89 9.88
N SER A 243 4.54 19.38 10.58
CA SER A 243 5.37 20.47 10.07
C SER A 243 6.33 20.07 8.94
N MET A 244 6.40 18.79 8.61
CA MET A 244 7.28 18.24 7.56
C MET A 244 6.53 17.96 6.25
N VAL A 245 5.24 18.19 6.21
CA VAL A 245 4.41 17.99 5.02
C VAL A 245 3.76 19.29 4.60
N ASP A 246 3.52 19.44 3.30
CA ASP A 246 2.77 20.55 2.71
C ASP A 246 1.29 20.15 2.66
N ASP A 247 0.48 20.67 3.55
CA ASP A 247 -0.97 20.52 3.52
C ASP A 247 -1.62 21.76 2.90
#